data_f65c0e693ccb7ebdfcd2c380d6bfaef9
#
_entry.id   f65c0e693ccb7ebdfcd2c380d6bfaef9
#
_cell.length_a   1.000
_cell.length_b   1.000
_cell.length_c   1.000
_cell.angle_alpha   90.00
_cell.angle_beta   90.00
_cell.angle_gamma   90.00
#
_symmetry.space_group_name_H-M   'P 1'
#
loop_
_entity.id
_entity.type
_entity.pdbx_description
1 polymer ?
#
loop_
_entity_poly.entity_id
_entity_poly.type
_entity_poly.pdbx_seq_one_letter_code
_entity_poly.pdbx_strand_id
1 'polypeptide(L)'
;FTDIFKPSVLYENTSSSQQIDYEVIAYPIYVGLQHLDWTITKRYDDSGGTFFETAELYTYDDRERLFNVREKRVYTSEGDSVASRYYYSSDNYAGYPQLVREAMEAGNCITSPIVREYVKYKGDIEYDKIYTEQILYGKVNNDTSVVRPVSYFYRDGGNNAFEKQSDYTYYDSGKLKSKTGLDNLTTIYLWGYSYQYPVAEIKNASWEQVESIIGDAEAFAAAEIPDGMLLARLRTELPSAQVTVYTYEPLVGITSSTDPRGHTTYYEYDDVGRLVRVKEG
;
A
#
# COMPACT_ATOMS: atom_id res chain seq x y z
N PHE A 1 10.86 24.35 11.57
CA PHE A 1 12.09 24.65 10.80
C PHE A 1 13.27 24.06 11.56
N THR A 2 13.96 23.09 10.96
CA THR A 2 15.19 22.52 11.53
C THR A 2 16.35 23.00 10.67
N ASP A 3 17.29 23.76 11.26
CA ASP A 3 18.52 24.19 10.60
C ASP A 3 19.45 22.99 10.47
N ILE A 4 19.72 22.54 9.25
CA ILE A 4 20.74 21.53 8.97
C ILE A 4 22.00 22.28 8.50
N PHE A 5 23.03 22.29 9.34
CA PHE A 5 24.33 22.80 8.95
C PHE A 5 25.09 21.73 8.16
N LYS A 6 25.44 22.02 6.91
CA LYS A 6 26.45 21.27 6.17
C LYS A 6 27.77 22.01 6.25
N PRO A 7 28.86 21.37 6.74
CA PRO A 7 30.18 21.99 6.64
C PRO A 7 30.61 22.05 5.16
N SER A 8 31.14 23.19 4.77
CA SER A 8 31.74 23.38 3.46
C SER A 8 33.00 22.53 3.31
N VAL A 9 33.24 22.03 2.09
CA VAL A 9 34.41 21.21 1.76
C VAL A 9 35.70 22.00 1.91
N LEU A 10 36.61 21.47 2.73
CA LEU A 10 38.00 21.97 2.82
C LEU A 10 38.78 21.49 1.60
N TYR A 11 39.28 22.41 0.78
CA TYR A 11 40.29 22.12 -0.22
C TYR A 11 41.68 22.34 0.40
N GLU A 12 42.47 21.27 0.54
CA GLU A 12 43.88 21.38 0.82
C GLU A 12 44.64 21.64 -0.47
N ASN A 13 45.35 22.77 -0.55
CA ASN A 13 46.29 23.01 -1.61
C ASN A 13 47.73 22.87 -1.03
N THR A 14 48.36 21.73 -1.33
CA THR A 14 49.72 21.43 -0.88
C THR A 14 50.73 22.03 -1.82
N SER A 15 51.10 23.30 -1.67
CA SER A 15 52.39 23.84 -2.16
C SER A 15 52.84 25.04 -1.37
N SER A 16 53.96 24.84 -0.66
CA SER A 16 54.94 25.83 -0.18
C SER A 16 54.43 27.07 0.54
N SER A 17 54.60 27.07 1.89
CA SER A 17 54.87 28.23 2.77
C SER A 17 54.00 29.50 2.62
N GLN A 18 52.77 29.40 2.17
CA GLN A 18 51.77 30.44 2.30
C GLN A 18 50.77 30.07 3.38
N GLN A 19 50.56 30.96 4.33
CA GLN A 19 49.49 30.86 5.29
C GLN A 19 48.18 30.94 4.50
N ILE A 20 47.39 29.84 4.48
CA ILE A 20 46.10 29.81 3.82
C ILE A 20 45.05 30.18 4.87
N ASP A 21 44.45 31.34 4.72
CA ASP A 21 43.29 31.73 5.52
C ASP A 21 42.05 31.01 4.97
N TYR A 22 41.43 30.23 5.82
CA TYR A 22 40.15 29.55 5.48
C TYR A 22 38.98 30.40 5.93
N GLU A 23 38.13 30.78 5.00
CA GLU A 23 36.83 31.35 5.33
C GLU A 23 35.78 30.24 5.29
N VAL A 24 35.20 29.90 6.45
CA VAL A 24 34.09 28.95 6.54
C VAL A 24 32.80 29.75 6.42
N ILE A 25 32.18 29.68 5.24
CA ILE A 25 30.85 30.27 5.04
C ILE A 25 29.79 29.20 5.39
N ALA A 26 29.15 29.37 6.54
CA ALA A 26 27.96 28.58 6.90
C ALA A 26 26.72 29.30 6.40
N TYR A 27 25.90 28.61 5.61
CA TYR A 27 24.59 29.11 5.21
C TYR A 27 23.49 28.18 5.70
N PRO A 28 22.39 28.73 6.23
CA PRO A 28 21.27 27.89 6.67
C PRO A 28 20.56 27.30 5.46
N ILE A 29 20.35 25.98 5.46
CA ILE A 29 19.45 25.30 4.52
C ILE A 29 18.11 25.11 5.23
N TYR A 30 17.10 25.82 4.76
CA TYR A 30 15.74 25.67 5.28
C TYR A 30 15.09 24.49 4.57
N VAL A 31 14.77 23.44 5.33
CA VAL A 31 13.96 22.31 4.84
C VAL A 31 12.58 22.46 5.44
N GLY A 32 11.58 22.73 4.60
CA GLY A 32 10.19 22.80 4.98
C GLY A 32 9.43 21.58 4.44
N LEU A 33 8.59 20.94 5.28
CA LEU A 33 7.56 20.04 4.81
C LEU A 33 6.37 20.88 4.38
N GLN A 34 5.92 20.68 3.12
CA GLN A 34 4.67 21.25 2.62
C GLN A 34 3.58 20.18 2.71
N HIS A 35 2.44 20.55 3.24
CA HIS A 35 1.25 19.71 3.26
C HIS A 35 0.06 20.48 2.70
N LEU A 36 -0.92 19.73 2.20
CA LEU A 36 -2.12 20.28 1.60
C LEU A 36 -3.15 20.57 2.69
N ASP A 37 -3.45 21.84 2.97
CA ASP A 37 -4.45 22.20 3.95
C ASP A 37 -5.87 22.10 3.41
N TRP A 38 -6.09 22.49 2.15
CA TRP A 38 -7.41 22.47 1.52
C TRP A 38 -7.34 22.44 0.00
N THR A 39 -8.41 21.95 -0.62
CA THR A 39 -8.61 21.96 -2.08
C THR A 39 -10.05 22.37 -2.40
N ILE A 40 -10.22 23.21 -3.40
CA ILE A 40 -11.55 23.51 -3.97
C ILE A 40 -11.59 22.99 -5.41
N THR A 41 -12.58 22.14 -5.69
CA THR A 41 -12.85 21.64 -7.04
C THR A 41 -14.16 22.22 -7.54
N LYS A 42 -14.15 22.88 -8.70
CA LYS A 42 -15.33 23.38 -9.39
C LYS A 42 -15.58 22.57 -10.64
N ARG A 43 -16.78 22.01 -10.77
CA ARG A 43 -17.23 21.31 -11.97
C ARG A 43 -18.34 22.14 -12.61
N TYR A 44 -18.11 22.60 -13.83
CA TYR A 44 -19.07 23.38 -14.59
C TYR A 44 -19.99 22.46 -15.39
N ASP A 45 -21.23 22.88 -15.58
CA ASP A 45 -22.13 22.24 -16.55
C ASP A 45 -21.70 22.55 -17.99
N ASP A 46 -22.30 21.86 -18.97
CA ASP A 46 -21.97 22.03 -20.38
C ASP A 46 -22.29 23.47 -20.92
N SER A 47 -23.13 24.21 -20.21
CA SER A 47 -23.48 25.60 -20.52
C SER A 47 -22.50 26.63 -19.96
N GLY A 48 -21.62 26.19 -19.02
CA GLY A 48 -20.65 27.05 -18.34
C GLY A 48 -21.26 28.03 -17.34
N GLY A 49 -22.58 27.96 -17.07
CA GLY A 49 -23.31 28.93 -16.26
C GLY A 49 -23.47 28.53 -14.81
N THR A 50 -23.54 27.24 -14.52
CA THR A 50 -23.63 26.68 -13.16
C THR A 50 -22.45 25.77 -12.87
N PHE A 51 -22.04 25.73 -11.60
CA PHE A 51 -20.98 24.81 -11.17
C PHE A 51 -21.33 24.19 -9.82
N PHE A 52 -20.85 22.96 -9.64
CA PHE A 52 -20.79 22.31 -8.33
C PHE A 52 -19.42 22.56 -7.72
N GLU A 53 -19.40 23.04 -6.49
CA GLU A 53 -18.18 23.26 -5.72
C GLU A 53 -18.05 22.17 -4.65
N THR A 54 -16.89 21.55 -4.55
CA THR A 54 -16.52 20.64 -3.48
C THR A 54 -15.27 21.20 -2.82
N ALA A 55 -15.32 21.44 -1.51
CA ALA A 55 -14.17 21.83 -0.72
C ALA A 55 -13.72 20.66 0.15
N GLU A 56 -12.43 20.36 0.10
CA GLU A 56 -11.79 19.36 0.95
C GLU A 56 -10.84 20.07 1.91
N LEU A 57 -10.95 19.77 3.20
CA LEU A 57 -10.09 20.30 4.26
C LEU A 57 -9.32 19.15 4.89
N TYR A 58 -8.04 19.35 5.14
CA TYR A 58 -7.16 18.37 5.76
C TYR A 58 -6.65 18.91 7.09
N THR A 59 -6.65 18.06 8.11
CA THR A 59 -5.95 18.31 9.37
C THR A 59 -4.90 17.24 9.58
N TYR A 60 -3.82 17.61 10.23
CA TYR A 60 -2.64 16.77 10.39
C TYR A 60 -2.28 16.57 11.86
N ASP A 61 -1.56 15.49 12.12
CA ASP A 61 -0.92 15.26 13.40
C ASP A 61 0.42 15.99 13.43
N ASP A 62 0.59 16.92 14.34
CA ASP A 62 1.83 17.64 14.57
C ASP A 62 2.74 16.94 15.58
N ARG A 63 2.22 15.88 16.24
CA ARG A 63 2.99 15.08 17.19
C ARG A 63 4.17 14.40 16.48
N GLU A 64 5.32 14.44 17.09
CA GLU A 64 6.54 13.78 16.60
C GLU A 64 6.95 14.15 15.16
N ARG A 65 6.40 15.23 14.60
CA ARG A 65 6.67 15.73 13.24
C ARG A 65 6.33 14.72 12.13
N LEU A 66 5.39 13.81 12.36
CA LEU A 66 4.98 12.79 11.38
C LEU A 66 4.06 13.35 10.30
N PHE A 67 3.31 14.42 10.58
CA PHE A 67 2.37 15.06 9.66
C PHE A 67 1.37 14.08 9.02
N ASN A 68 0.97 13.06 9.77
CA ASN A 68 -0.08 12.14 9.32
C ASN A 68 -1.43 12.87 9.23
N VAL A 69 -2.20 12.58 8.18
CA VAL A 69 -3.56 13.14 8.03
C VAL A 69 -4.44 12.62 9.17
N ARG A 70 -4.99 13.52 9.97
CA ARG A 70 -5.92 13.20 11.06
C ARG A 70 -7.35 13.15 10.61
N GLU A 71 -7.75 14.13 9.83
CA GLU A 71 -9.08 14.19 9.25
C GLU A 71 -9.01 14.78 7.84
N LYS A 72 -9.76 14.19 6.94
CA LYS A 72 -10.12 14.77 5.65
C LYS A 72 -11.61 15.02 5.67
N ARG A 73 -12.04 16.27 5.58
CA ARG A 73 -13.44 16.66 5.54
C ARG A 73 -13.81 17.18 4.16
N VAL A 74 -14.89 16.67 3.61
CA VAL A 74 -15.43 17.06 2.31
C VAL A 74 -16.75 17.79 2.54
N TYR A 75 -16.83 19.03 2.13
CA TYR A 75 -18.03 19.87 2.23
C TYR A 75 -18.84 19.78 0.95
N THR A 76 -20.17 19.68 1.13
CA THR A 76 -21.13 19.76 0.03
C THR A 76 -21.68 21.19 -0.07
N SER A 77 -22.28 21.52 -1.22
CA SER A 77 -22.93 22.83 -1.45
C SER A 77 -24.13 23.09 -0.53
N GLU A 78 -24.64 22.07 0.16
CA GLU A 78 -25.80 22.15 1.08
C GLU A 78 -25.41 22.47 2.54
N GLY A 79 -24.11 22.62 2.81
CA GLY A 79 -23.60 22.93 4.14
C GLY A 79 -23.37 21.71 5.03
N ASP A 80 -23.67 20.51 4.54
CA ASP A 80 -23.32 19.27 5.20
C ASP A 80 -21.90 18.87 4.80
N SER A 81 -21.22 18.06 5.63
CA SER A 81 -19.92 17.51 5.30
C SER A 81 -19.78 16.06 5.75
N VAL A 82 -18.88 15.35 5.07
CA VAL A 82 -18.45 14.00 5.43
C VAL A 82 -16.97 14.05 5.74
N ALA A 83 -16.59 13.49 6.88
CA ALA A 83 -15.19 13.40 7.26
C ALA A 83 -14.72 11.96 7.35
N SER A 84 -13.46 11.74 6.91
CA SER A 84 -12.68 10.54 7.15
C SER A 84 -11.67 10.85 8.24
N ARG A 85 -11.77 10.21 9.40
CA ARG A 85 -10.82 10.31 10.50
C ARG A 85 -9.88 9.13 10.52
N TYR A 86 -8.62 9.40 10.78
CA TYR A 86 -7.56 8.39 10.76
C TYR A 86 -6.91 8.28 12.14
N TYR A 87 -6.76 7.04 12.60
CA TYR A 87 -6.07 6.69 13.84
C TYR A 87 -4.85 5.82 13.49
N TYR A 88 -3.75 6.05 14.19
CA TYR A 88 -2.45 5.42 13.94
C TYR A 88 -1.97 4.62 15.15
N SER A 89 -0.85 3.91 15.03
CA SER A 89 -0.27 3.12 16.14
C SER A 89 -0.02 3.96 17.40
N SER A 90 0.35 5.22 17.26
CA SER A 90 0.54 6.17 18.36
C SER A 90 -0.75 6.55 19.09
N ASP A 91 -1.92 6.23 18.53
CA ASP A 91 -3.21 6.52 19.14
C ASP A 91 -3.66 5.39 20.08
N ASN A 92 -4.22 5.74 21.22
CA ASN A 92 -4.83 4.78 22.10
C ASN A 92 -6.29 4.52 21.71
N TYR A 93 -6.52 3.96 20.51
CA TYR A 93 -7.88 3.64 20.04
C TYR A 93 -8.47 2.48 20.86
N ALA A 94 -9.67 2.71 21.42
CA ALA A 94 -10.32 1.76 22.31
C ALA A 94 -10.58 0.40 21.59
N GLY A 95 -10.13 -0.70 22.21
CA GLY A 95 -10.30 -2.04 21.67
C GLY A 95 -9.25 -2.48 20.64
N TYR A 96 -8.31 -1.60 20.25
CA TYR A 96 -7.19 -2.01 19.41
C TYR A 96 -6.04 -2.58 20.25
N PRO A 97 -5.45 -3.75 19.89
CA PRO A 97 -4.45 -4.42 20.72
C PRO A 97 -3.17 -3.59 20.89
N GLN A 98 -2.76 -3.35 22.14
CA GLN A 98 -1.55 -2.59 22.45
C GLN A 98 -0.27 -3.24 21.88
N LEU A 99 -0.12 -4.56 22.01
CA LEU A 99 1.04 -5.27 21.48
C LEU A 99 1.22 -5.13 19.96
N VAL A 100 0.11 -4.98 19.22
CA VAL A 100 0.15 -4.73 17.78
C VAL A 100 0.67 -3.34 17.50
N ARG A 101 0.20 -2.33 18.24
CA ARG A 101 0.66 -0.94 18.10
C ARG A 101 2.16 -0.82 18.37
N GLU A 102 2.63 -1.42 19.46
CA GLU A 102 4.06 -1.48 19.83
C GLU A 102 4.90 -2.16 18.73
N ALA A 103 4.38 -3.24 18.13
CA ALA A 103 5.05 -3.90 17.01
C ALA A 103 5.12 -3.02 15.76
N MET A 104 4.06 -2.25 15.46
CA MET A 104 4.04 -1.30 14.35
C MET A 104 5.06 -0.18 14.55
N GLU A 105 5.16 0.36 15.76
CA GLU A 105 6.13 1.39 16.12
C GLU A 105 7.56 0.87 16.03
N ALA A 106 7.83 -0.32 16.57
CA ALA A 106 9.13 -0.98 16.47
C ALA A 106 9.54 -1.28 15.01
N GLY A 107 8.58 -1.64 14.15
CA GLY A 107 8.75 -1.88 12.72
C GLY A 107 8.69 -0.63 11.85
N ASN A 108 8.66 0.57 12.46
CA ASN A 108 8.52 1.87 11.76
C ASN A 108 7.30 1.96 10.83
N CYS A 109 6.20 1.26 11.15
CA CYS A 109 4.94 1.25 10.42
C CYS A 109 3.97 2.31 10.99
N ILE A 110 4.48 3.54 11.22
CA ILE A 110 3.81 4.60 11.98
C ILE A 110 2.89 5.50 11.14
N THR A 111 3.03 5.46 9.82
CA THR A 111 2.21 6.27 8.90
C THR A 111 0.99 5.51 8.36
N SER A 112 0.86 4.22 8.69
CA SER A 112 -0.27 3.40 8.27
C SER A 112 -1.42 3.50 9.25
N PRO A 113 -2.63 3.90 8.83
CA PRO A 113 -3.77 3.99 9.74
C PRO A 113 -4.22 2.60 10.20
N ILE A 114 -4.52 2.48 11.49
CA ILE A 114 -5.08 1.28 12.10
C ILE A 114 -6.61 1.28 12.07
N VAL A 115 -7.21 2.48 12.12
CA VAL A 115 -8.66 2.68 12.05
C VAL A 115 -8.97 3.90 11.20
N ARG A 116 -10.08 3.82 10.46
CA ARG A 116 -10.70 4.94 9.75
C ARG A 116 -12.17 5.01 10.14
N GLU A 117 -12.62 6.19 10.57
CA GLU A 117 -14.02 6.45 10.83
C GLU A 117 -14.58 7.40 9.77
N TYR A 118 -15.77 7.09 9.28
CA TYR A 118 -16.50 7.93 8.33
C TYR A 118 -17.72 8.51 9.03
N VAL A 119 -17.76 9.82 9.14
CA VAL A 119 -18.75 10.53 9.95
C VAL A 119 -19.38 11.68 9.18
N LYS A 120 -20.66 11.97 9.47
CA LYS A 120 -21.41 13.11 8.90
C LYS A 120 -21.49 14.25 9.88
N TYR A 121 -21.38 15.46 9.32
CA TYR A 121 -21.54 16.71 10.05
C TYR A 121 -22.61 17.59 9.44
N LYS A 122 -23.33 18.29 10.30
CA LYS A 122 -24.17 19.43 9.95
C LYS A 122 -23.56 20.68 10.58
N GLY A 123 -22.94 21.52 9.74
CA GLY A 123 -21.99 22.52 10.23
C GLY A 123 -20.83 21.83 10.96
N ASP A 124 -20.58 22.22 12.23
CA ASP A 124 -19.51 21.60 13.05
C ASP A 124 -20.01 20.50 13.99
N ILE A 125 -21.28 20.13 13.90
CA ILE A 125 -21.90 19.13 14.79
C ILE A 125 -21.85 17.77 14.08
N GLU A 126 -21.11 16.81 14.67
CA GLU A 126 -21.20 15.40 14.28
C GLU A 126 -22.57 14.84 14.67
N TYR A 127 -23.30 14.27 13.71
CA TYR A 127 -24.63 13.74 13.99
C TYR A 127 -24.81 12.27 13.61
N ASP A 128 -23.93 11.71 12.77
CA ASP A 128 -24.04 10.33 12.34
C ASP A 128 -22.65 9.74 12.03
N LYS A 129 -22.44 8.49 12.44
CA LYS A 129 -21.27 7.69 12.07
C LYS A 129 -21.70 6.70 10.99
N ILE A 130 -21.19 6.86 9.77
CA ILE A 130 -21.58 6.06 8.62
C ILE A 130 -21.05 4.64 8.77
N TYR A 131 -19.72 4.51 8.96
CA TYR A 131 -19.05 3.24 9.19
C TYR A 131 -17.64 3.44 9.77
N THR A 132 -17.06 2.35 10.23
CA THR A 132 -15.67 2.28 10.71
C THR A 132 -14.97 1.10 10.06
N GLU A 133 -13.78 1.34 9.54
CA GLU A 133 -12.85 0.33 9.08
C GLU A 133 -11.75 0.13 10.12
N GLN A 134 -11.35 -1.11 10.34
CA GLN A 134 -10.21 -1.44 11.21
C GLN A 134 -9.28 -2.41 10.49
N ILE A 135 -7.99 -2.10 10.50
CA ILE A 135 -6.95 -2.94 9.95
C ILE A 135 -6.13 -3.49 11.11
N LEU A 136 -6.16 -4.80 11.29
CA LEU A 136 -5.29 -5.46 12.26
C LEU A 136 -3.97 -5.77 11.58
N TYR A 137 -2.88 -5.33 12.19
CA TYR A 137 -1.52 -5.61 11.74
C TYR A 137 -0.92 -6.76 12.52
N GLY A 138 0.05 -7.45 11.93
CA GLY A 138 0.78 -8.53 12.58
C GLY A 138 2.20 -8.62 12.03
N LYS A 139 3.06 -9.31 12.79
CA LYS A 139 4.42 -9.62 12.37
C LYS A 139 4.37 -10.72 11.30
N VAL A 140 5.17 -10.54 10.26
CA VAL A 140 5.43 -11.60 9.30
C VAL A 140 6.55 -12.46 9.87
N ASN A 141 6.27 -13.73 10.11
CA ASN A 141 7.18 -14.63 10.82
C ASN A 141 7.49 -14.15 12.26
N ASN A 142 8.58 -14.59 12.81
CA ASN A 142 9.14 -14.12 14.09
C ASN A 142 10.00 -12.86 13.92
N ASP A 143 10.13 -12.35 12.68
CA ASP A 143 10.87 -11.10 12.42
C ASP A 143 10.03 -9.90 12.87
N THR A 144 10.56 -9.19 13.85
CA THR A 144 9.90 -8.02 14.45
C THR A 144 9.93 -6.79 13.54
N SER A 145 10.73 -6.79 12.49
CA SER A 145 10.93 -5.64 11.60
C SER A 145 9.87 -5.56 10.49
N VAL A 146 9.23 -6.69 10.13
CA VAL A 146 8.25 -6.74 9.04
C VAL A 146 6.85 -6.87 9.59
N VAL A 147 6.12 -5.76 9.59
CA VAL A 147 4.71 -5.68 10.03
C VAL A 147 3.82 -5.46 8.81
N ARG A 148 2.74 -6.26 8.69
CA ARG A 148 1.80 -6.23 7.57
C ARG A 148 0.36 -6.30 8.06
N PRO A 149 -0.64 -5.83 7.28
CA PRO A 149 -2.06 -6.08 7.55
C PRO A 149 -2.36 -7.58 7.58
N VAL A 150 -2.93 -8.11 8.66
CA VAL A 150 -3.31 -9.54 8.74
C VAL A 150 -4.81 -9.76 8.67
N SER A 151 -5.61 -8.76 9.06
CA SER A 151 -7.07 -8.82 8.94
C SER A 151 -7.65 -7.43 8.69
N TYR A 152 -8.74 -7.39 7.93
CA TYR A 152 -9.54 -6.19 7.70
C TYR A 152 -10.95 -6.40 8.24
N PHE A 153 -11.43 -5.41 8.99
CA PHE A 153 -12.74 -5.41 9.61
C PHE A 153 -13.53 -4.17 9.21
N TYR A 154 -14.82 -4.34 9.15
CA TYR A 154 -15.79 -3.29 8.90
C TYR A 154 -16.84 -3.28 10.00
N ARG A 155 -17.35 -2.11 10.34
CA ARG A 155 -18.48 -1.92 11.24
C ARG A 155 -19.36 -0.82 10.70
N ASP A 156 -20.61 -1.15 10.43
CA ASP A 156 -21.64 -0.15 10.10
C ASP A 156 -21.92 0.75 11.30
N GLY A 157 -22.21 2.03 11.05
CA GLY A 157 -22.40 3.05 12.10
C GLY A 157 -23.48 2.71 13.12
N GLY A 158 -24.52 1.99 12.69
CA GLY A 158 -25.59 1.49 13.55
C GLY A 158 -25.28 0.20 14.32
N ASN A 159 -24.12 -0.45 14.07
CA ASN A 159 -23.77 -1.73 14.66
C ASN A 159 -22.66 -1.58 15.72
N ASN A 160 -22.68 -2.43 16.77
CA ASN A 160 -21.70 -2.38 17.85
C ASN A 160 -20.52 -3.34 17.64
N ALA A 161 -20.61 -4.28 16.68
CA ALA A 161 -19.58 -5.28 16.44
C ALA A 161 -18.85 -5.05 15.10
N PHE A 162 -17.55 -5.31 15.10
CA PHE A 162 -16.78 -5.40 13.89
C PHE A 162 -17.01 -6.75 13.20
N GLU A 163 -17.21 -6.71 11.89
CA GLU A 163 -17.31 -7.88 11.03
C GLU A 163 -16.03 -8.04 10.23
N LYS A 164 -15.43 -9.22 10.31
CA LYS A 164 -14.21 -9.51 9.56
C LYS A 164 -14.55 -9.61 8.06
N GLN A 165 -13.86 -8.85 7.25
CA GLN A 165 -14.05 -8.81 5.80
C GLN A 165 -13.01 -9.62 5.04
N SER A 166 -11.77 -9.68 5.56
CA SER A 166 -10.72 -10.47 4.94
C SER A 166 -9.57 -10.75 5.90
N ASP A 167 -8.88 -11.87 5.63
CA ASP A 167 -7.61 -12.24 6.23
C ASP A 167 -6.50 -12.31 5.18
N TYR A 168 -5.28 -12.06 5.60
CA TYR A 168 -4.09 -12.05 4.74
C TYR A 168 -3.00 -12.91 5.35
N THR A 169 -2.31 -13.67 4.53
CA THR A 169 -1.08 -14.38 4.90
C THR A 169 0.08 -13.96 4.00
N TYR A 170 1.30 -14.17 4.47
CA TYR A 170 2.49 -13.68 3.77
C TYR A 170 3.56 -14.76 3.69
N TYR A 171 4.40 -14.66 2.67
CA TYR A 171 5.69 -15.34 2.60
C TYR A 171 6.67 -14.75 3.61
N ASP A 172 7.75 -15.48 3.91
CA ASP A 172 8.82 -15.00 4.81
C ASP A 172 9.44 -13.69 4.34
N SER A 173 9.46 -13.46 3.04
CA SER A 173 9.86 -12.21 2.40
C SER A 173 8.91 -11.01 2.65
N GLY A 174 7.75 -11.24 3.28
CA GLY A 174 6.70 -10.22 3.47
C GLY A 174 5.83 -9.96 2.24
N LYS A 175 5.95 -10.76 1.19
CA LYS A 175 5.06 -10.72 0.02
C LYS A 175 3.73 -11.39 0.34
N LEU A 176 2.62 -10.87 -0.21
CA LEU A 176 1.30 -11.44 0.00
C LEU A 176 1.22 -12.88 -0.53
N LYS A 177 0.86 -13.83 0.34
CA LYS A 177 0.72 -15.25 0.02
C LYS A 177 -0.74 -15.60 -0.31
N SER A 178 -1.67 -15.15 0.55
CA SER A 178 -3.08 -15.34 0.30
C SER A 178 -3.95 -14.23 0.88
N LYS A 179 -5.14 -14.09 0.29
CA LYS A 179 -6.24 -13.28 0.81
C LYS A 179 -7.47 -14.15 0.88
N THR A 180 -8.09 -14.26 2.06
CA THR A 180 -9.39 -14.93 2.24
C THR A 180 -10.46 -13.87 2.49
N GLY A 181 -11.52 -13.87 1.69
CA GLY A 181 -12.64 -12.94 1.79
C GLY A 181 -13.71 -13.36 2.79
N LEU A 182 -14.75 -12.54 2.93
CA LEU A 182 -15.91 -12.79 3.79
C LEU A 182 -16.68 -14.08 3.40
N ASP A 183 -16.69 -14.42 2.12
CA ASP A 183 -17.29 -15.62 1.55
C ASP A 183 -16.43 -16.88 1.74
N ASN A 184 -15.34 -16.80 2.50
CA ASN A 184 -14.30 -17.82 2.68
C ASN A 184 -13.61 -18.24 1.37
N LEU A 185 -13.76 -17.48 0.28
CA LEU A 185 -12.99 -17.72 -0.92
C LEU A 185 -11.56 -17.19 -0.74
N THR A 186 -10.62 -18.08 -0.96
CA THR A 186 -9.20 -17.74 -0.87
C THR A 186 -8.65 -17.48 -2.27
N THR A 187 -7.95 -16.36 -2.41
CA THR A 187 -7.08 -16.07 -3.54
C THR A 187 -5.65 -16.27 -3.10
N ILE A 188 -4.91 -17.12 -3.79
CA ILE A 188 -3.52 -17.45 -3.55
C ILE A 188 -2.67 -16.76 -4.61
N TYR A 189 -1.53 -16.20 -4.20
CA TYR A 189 -0.55 -15.56 -5.07
C TYR A 189 0.76 -16.33 -5.03
N LEU A 190 1.22 -16.78 -6.18
CA LEU A 190 2.58 -17.31 -6.32
C LEU A 190 3.48 -16.22 -6.86
N TRP A 191 4.63 -16.07 -6.25
CA TRP A 191 5.68 -15.13 -6.66
C TRP A 191 6.80 -15.88 -7.38
N GLY A 192 7.57 -15.15 -8.16
CA GLY A 192 8.75 -15.65 -8.85
C GLY A 192 9.72 -14.50 -9.12
N TYR A 193 10.74 -14.77 -9.93
CA TYR A 193 11.79 -13.79 -10.25
C TYR A 193 12.39 -13.20 -8.97
N SER A 194 12.82 -14.06 -8.06
CA SER A 194 13.35 -13.66 -6.73
C SER A 194 12.35 -12.79 -5.94
N TYR A 195 11.09 -13.22 -5.84
CA TYR A 195 9.97 -12.51 -5.20
C TYR A 195 9.60 -11.16 -5.82
N GLN A 196 10.03 -10.85 -7.02
CA GLN A 196 9.79 -9.52 -7.61
C GLN A 196 8.39 -9.41 -8.22
N TYR A 197 7.89 -10.48 -8.87
CA TYR A 197 6.62 -10.44 -9.60
C TYR A 197 5.67 -11.57 -9.20
N PRO A 198 4.35 -11.29 -9.11
CA PRO A 198 3.35 -12.35 -8.96
C PRO A 198 3.21 -13.11 -10.29
N VAL A 199 3.49 -14.42 -10.27
CA VAL A 199 3.48 -15.27 -11.47
C VAL A 199 2.22 -16.10 -11.61
N ALA A 200 1.44 -16.25 -10.54
CA ALA A 200 0.09 -16.83 -10.62
C ALA A 200 -0.84 -16.25 -9.57
N GLU A 201 -2.12 -16.11 -9.96
CA GLU A 201 -3.26 -15.87 -9.10
C GLU A 201 -4.20 -17.07 -9.18
N ILE A 202 -4.50 -17.70 -8.03
CA ILE A 202 -5.26 -18.95 -7.96
C ILE A 202 -6.43 -18.72 -7.02
N LYS A 203 -7.67 -18.89 -7.53
CA LYS A 203 -8.90 -18.83 -6.76
C LYS A 203 -9.55 -20.20 -6.67
N ASN A 204 -10.30 -20.44 -5.59
CA ASN A 204 -11.00 -21.70 -5.36
C ASN A 204 -10.07 -22.92 -5.28
N ALA A 205 -8.95 -22.76 -4.59
CA ALA A 205 -8.04 -23.84 -4.20
C ALA A 205 -7.50 -23.58 -2.78
N SER A 206 -7.11 -24.63 -2.07
CA SER A 206 -6.42 -24.51 -0.80
C SER A 206 -4.91 -24.35 -1.01
N TRP A 207 -4.22 -23.79 0.00
CA TRP A 207 -2.77 -23.68 -0.04
C TRP A 207 -2.10 -25.04 -0.18
N GLU A 208 -2.56 -26.05 0.58
CA GLU A 208 -2.02 -27.39 0.57
C GLU A 208 -2.13 -28.06 -0.82
N GLN A 209 -3.20 -27.79 -1.55
CA GLN A 209 -3.36 -28.26 -2.93
C GLN A 209 -2.33 -27.62 -3.86
N VAL A 210 -2.13 -26.31 -3.75
CA VAL A 210 -1.13 -25.59 -4.55
C VAL A 210 0.27 -26.07 -4.20
N GLU A 211 0.61 -26.14 -2.91
CA GLU A 211 1.93 -26.55 -2.42
C GLU A 211 2.27 -28.00 -2.80
N SER A 212 1.29 -28.90 -2.87
CA SER A 212 1.50 -30.27 -3.33
C SER A 212 1.99 -30.36 -4.80
N ILE A 213 1.68 -29.33 -5.60
CA ILE A 213 2.06 -29.24 -7.02
C ILE A 213 3.40 -28.54 -7.20
N ILE A 214 3.57 -27.38 -6.54
CA ILE A 214 4.76 -26.53 -6.71
C ILE A 214 5.93 -26.95 -5.81
N GLY A 215 5.66 -27.75 -4.75
CA GLY A 215 6.64 -28.11 -3.73
C GLY A 215 6.92 -26.97 -2.76
N ASP A 216 8.18 -26.71 -2.45
CA ASP A 216 8.60 -25.62 -1.58
C ASP A 216 8.31 -24.25 -2.23
N ALA A 217 7.32 -23.56 -1.72
CA ALA A 217 6.86 -22.29 -2.26
C ALA A 217 7.86 -21.14 -2.07
N GLU A 218 8.66 -21.18 -0.99
CA GLU A 218 9.72 -20.20 -0.76
C GLU A 218 10.85 -20.41 -1.79
N ALA A 219 11.27 -21.65 -2.03
CA ALA A 219 12.25 -21.97 -3.04
C ALA A 219 11.74 -21.62 -4.47
N PHE A 220 10.46 -21.91 -4.76
CA PHE A 220 9.83 -21.54 -6.02
C PHE A 220 9.85 -20.01 -6.24
N ALA A 221 9.48 -19.23 -5.22
CA ALA A 221 9.42 -17.77 -5.30
C ALA A 221 10.82 -17.13 -5.38
N ALA A 222 11.83 -17.74 -4.73
CA ALA A 222 13.22 -17.28 -4.76
C ALA A 222 13.93 -17.57 -6.09
N ALA A 223 13.39 -18.46 -6.92
CA ALA A 223 13.98 -18.79 -8.21
C ALA A 223 14.07 -17.55 -9.11
N GLU A 224 15.22 -17.40 -9.80
CA GLU A 224 15.45 -16.30 -10.75
C GLU A 224 14.48 -16.36 -11.94
N ILE A 225 14.18 -17.59 -12.39
CA ILE A 225 13.20 -17.88 -13.44
C ILE A 225 12.20 -18.89 -12.87
N PRO A 226 10.89 -18.56 -12.82
CA PRO A 226 9.86 -19.49 -12.36
C PRO A 226 9.76 -20.74 -13.26
N ASP A 227 9.50 -21.89 -12.65
CA ASP A 227 9.29 -23.13 -13.40
C ASP A 227 7.93 -23.11 -14.10
N GLY A 228 7.95 -22.90 -15.42
CA GLY A 228 6.75 -22.87 -16.27
C GLY A 228 5.99 -24.20 -16.33
N MET A 229 6.66 -25.36 -16.12
CA MET A 229 5.98 -26.66 -16.08
C MET A 229 5.12 -26.79 -14.82
N LEU A 230 5.62 -26.33 -13.67
CA LEU A 230 4.83 -26.30 -12.43
C LEU A 230 3.62 -25.36 -12.55
N LEU A 231 3.79 -24.20 -13.16
CA LEU A 231 2.68 -23.28 -13.45
C LEU A 231 1.63 -23.90 -14.38
N ALA A 232 2.06 -24.65 -15.40
CA ALA A 232 1.13 -25.37 -16.29
C ALA A 232 0.38 -26.49 -15.55
N ARG A 233 1.05 -27.22 -14.66
CA ARG A 233 0.44 -28.28 -13.83
C ARG A 233 -0.66 -27.75 -12.93
N LEU A 234 -0.51 -26.53 -12.35
CA LEU A 234 -1.55 -25.91 -11.55
C LEU A 234 -2.91 -25.86 -12.28
N ARG A 235 -2.89 -25.59 -13.57
CA ARG A 235 -4.10 -25.52 -14.41
C ARG A 235 -4.72 -26.89 -14.69
N THR A 236 -3.90 -27.92 -14.83
CA THR A 236 -4.36 -29.29 -15.17
C THR A 236 -4.71 -30.10 -13.93
N GLU A 237 -4.03 -29.91 -12.82
CA GLU A 237 -4.23 -30.68 -11.60
C GLU A 237 -5.23 -30.04 -10.62
N LEU A 238 -5.59 -28.75 -10.83
CA LEU A 238 -6.62 -28.04 -10.07
C LEU A 238 -7.83 -27.65 -10.97
N PRO A 239 -8.60 -28.62 -11.48
CA PRO A 239 -9.63 -28.34 -12.50
C PRO A 239 -10.79 -27.48 -11.99
N SER A 240 -10.98 -27.41 -10.66
CA SER A 240 -12.01 -26.55 -10.03
C SER A 240 -11.49 -25.14 -9.72
N ALA A 241 -10.19 -24.92 -9.79
CA ALA A 241 -9.59 -23.63 -9.51
C ALA A 241 -9.59 -22.71 -10.74
N GLN A 242 -9.66 -21.42 -10.47
CA GLN A 242 -9.43 -20.39 -11.49
C GLN A 242 -7.97 -19.95 -11.39
N VAL A 243 -7.16 -20.40 -12.34
CA VAL A 243 -5.71 -20.13 -12.37
C VAL A 243 -5.38 -19.14 -13.47
N THR A 244 -4.92 -17.95 -13.11
CA THR A 244 -4.33 -16.97 -14.02
C THR A 244 -2.82 -17.02 -13.87
N VAL A 245 -2.09 -17.08 -14.97
CA VAL A 245 -0.61 -17.15 -14.97
C VAL A 245 -0.05 -15.95 -15.70
N TYR A 246 1.06 -15.42 -15.18
CA TYR A 246 1.75 -14.26 -15.74
C TYR A 246 3.22 -14.60 -16.02
N THR A 247 3.76 -14.06 -17.11
CA THR A 247 5.20 -14.07 -17.39
C THR A 247 5.71 -12.65 -17.51
N TYR A 248 6.99 -12.45 -17.16
CA TYR A 248 7.59 -11.12 -17.15
C TYR A 248 8.94 -11.13 -17.82
N GLU A 249 9.28 -10.00 -18.38
CA GLU A 249 10.66 -9.61 -18.65
C GLU A 249 11.08 -8.65 -17.53
N PRO A 250 12.05 -9.04 -16.68
CA PRO A 250 12.48 -8.21 -15.56
C PRO A 250 12.88 -6.80 -16.01
N LEU A 251 12.47 -5.79 -15.25
CA LEU A 251 12.65 -4.36 -15.50
C LEU A 251 11.90 -3.78 -16.71
N VAL A 252 11.26 -4.60 -17.53
CA VAL A 252 10.45 -4.15 -18.67
C VAL A 252 8.96 -4.23 -18.33
N GLY A 253 8.44 -5.42 -18.01
CA GLY A 253 7.04 -5.58 -17.68
C GLY A 253 6.49 -6.98 -17.91
N ILE A 254 5.16 -7.10 -17.89
CA ILE A 254 4.43 -8.34 -18.15
C ILE A 254 4.54 -8.69 -19.64
N THR A 255 4.98 -9.91 -19.97
CA THR A 255 5.09 -10.39 -21.36
C THR A 255 3.91 -11.24 -21.79
N SER A 256 3.28 -11.96 -20.86
CA SER A 256 2.01 -12.62 -21.14
C SER A 256 1.12 -12.75 -19.91
N SER A 257 -0.18 -12.88 -20.16
CA SER A 257 -1.20 -13.24 -19.15
C SER A 257 -2.09 -14.32 -19.73
N THR A 258 -2.17 -15.47 -19.07
CA THR A 258 -3.06 -16.57 -19.46
C THR A 258 -4.21 -16.65 -18.45
N ASP A 259 -5.44 -16.44 -18.91
CA ASP A 259 -6.64 -16.44 -18.09
C ASP A 259 -7.07 -17.88 -17.65
N PRO A 260 -8.06 -18.05 -16.73
CA PRO A 260 -8.51 -19.37 -16.30
C PRO A 260 -9.07 -20.25 -17.43
N ARG A 261 -9.52 -19.67 -18.54
CA ARG A 261 -10.03 -20.40 -19.72
C ARG A 261 -8.91 -20.86 -20.66
N GLY A 262 -7.69 -20.38 -20.47
CA GLY A 262 -6.53 -20.70 -21.29
C GLY A 262 -6.25 -19.71 -22.42
N HIS A 263 -7.00 -18.59 -22.49
CA HIS A 263 -6.69 -17.53 -23.45
C HIS A 263 -5.44 -16.77 -22.98
N THR A 264 -4.49 -16.60 -23.87
CA THR A 264 -3.24 -15.91 -23.58
C THR A 264 -3.22 -14.57 -24.28
N THR A 265 -2.97 -13.51 -23.53
CA THR A 265 -2.68 -12.17 -24.04
C THR A 265 -1.19 -11.93 -23.97
N TYR A 266 -0.58 -11.47 -25.05
CA TYR A 266 0.83 -11.14 -25.16
C TYR A 266 1.05 -9.63 -25.22
N TYR A 267 2.12 -9.17 -24.57
CA TYR A 267 2.49 -7.77 -24.47
C TYR A 267 3.89 -7.58 -25.06
N GLU A 268 4.03 -6.65 -25.99
CA GLU A 268 5.30 -6.34 -26.66
C GLU A 268 5.73 -4.92 -26.32
N TYR A 269 7.01 -4.76 -26.04
CA TYR A 269 7.61 -3.49 -25.64
C TYR A 269 8.68 -3.06 -26.64
N ASP A 270 8.93 -1.74 -26.71
CA ASP A 270 10.07 -1.20 -27.46
C ASP A 270 11.36 -1.22 -26.64
N ASP A 271 12.49 -0.85 -27.26
CA ASP A 271 13.82 -0.85 -26.66
C ASP A 271 13.98 0.08 -25.44
N VAL A 272 12.99 0.95 -25.18
CA VAL A 272 12.96 1.84 -24.01
C VAL A 272 11.87 1.41 -22.99
N GLY A 273 11.32 0.20 -23.14
CA GLY A 273 10.39 -0.41 -22.19
C GLY A 273 8.94 0.15 -22.26
N ARG A 274 8.53 0.77 -23.39
CA ARG A 274 7.14 1.22 -23.57
C ARG A 274 6.33 0.15 -24.28
N LEU A 275 5.12 -0.13 -23.79
CA LEU A 275 4.18 -1.05 -24.43
C LEU A 275 3.81 -0.56 -25.82
N VAL A 276 4.09 -1.35 -26.84
CA VAL A 276 3.82 -1.01 -28.25
C VAL A 276 2.71 -1.86 -28.86
N ARG A 277 2.46 -3.06 -28.31
CA ARG A 277 1.44 -3.95 -28.87
C ARG A 277 0.86 -4.88 -27.80
N VAL A 278 -0.44 -5.16 -27.94
CA VAL A 278 -1.17 -6.22 -27.23
C VAL A 278 -1.76 -7.15 -28.27
N LYS A 279 -1.56 -8.46 -28.11
CA LYS A 279 -2.06 -9.51 -29.00
C LYS A 279 -2.84 -10.54 -28.20
N GLU A 280 -3.94 -11.01 -28.74
CA GLU A 280 -4.63 -12.19 -28.26
C GLU A 280 -4.08 -13.43 -29.00
N GLY A 281 -3.81 -14.51 -28.19
CA GLY A 281 -3.31 -15.79 -28.69
C GLY A 281 -4.41 -16.83 -28.84
#